data_df3c930be542efba64529b597df8b5b2
#
_entry.id   df3c930be542efba64529b597df8b5b2
#
_cell.length_a   1.000
_cell.length_b   1.000
_cell.length_c   1.000
_cell.angle_alpha   90.00
_cell.angle_beta   90.00
_cell.angle_gamma   90.00
#
_symmetry.space_group_name_H-M   'P 1'
#
loop_
_entity.id
_entity.type
_entity.pdbx_description
1 polymer ?
#
loop_
_entity_poly.entity_id
_entity_poly.type
_entity_poly.pdbx_seq_one_letter_code
_entity_poly.pdbx_strand_id
1 'polypeptide(L)'
;XXXXTLITFGGAFSNHIAATAYAAHYFGFNSIGIIRGEELADQCLNHTLATASQFGMQLEFINRQDYRNKEQPDFLAELQSRFPNAYIIPEGGTNSLAIQGCKEILSEQDRQNYDVICCAVGTGGTITGLIESSHFNQNILGFSALKGDFLTSDVTHLTAKKNWKIIDEYCCGGYAKTSAQLIEFIQFFEKQYQIPLEPIYTGKMLFGIFDLIEKAYFPPHTRILAIHSGGLQGRQNLL
;
A
#
# COMPACT_ATOMS: atom_id res chain seq x y z
N UNK A 1 16.01 21.14 -5.53
CA UNK A 1 15.48 20.95 -4.80
C UNK A 1 15.37 21.11 -3.34
N UNK A 2 15.12 21.61 -3.14
CA UNK A 2 15.11 21.85 -2.00
C UNK A 2 13.98 21.44 -1.14
N UNK A 3 13.64 20.62 -1.36
CA UNK A 3 12.67 20.27 -0.54
C UNK A 3 13.33 19.68 0.62
N UNK A 4 13.13 20.06 1.46
CA UNK A 4 13.75 19.70 2.60
C UNK A 4 12.88 18.93 3.42
N THR A 5 11.61 18.97 3.14
CA THR A 5 10.60 18.29 3.95
C THR A 5 9.65 17.56 3.03
N LEU A 6 9.30 16.33 3.40
CA LEU A 6 8.24 15.58 2.72
C LEU A 6 7.01 15.59 3.63
N ILE A 7 5.85 15.92 3.04
CA ILE A 7 4.58 15.87 3.78
C ILE A 7 3.68 14.85 3.11
N THR A 8 3.05 13.98 3.89
CA THR A 8 2.10 13.05 3.32
C THR A 8 0.97 12.77 4.30
N PHE A 9 0.05 11.89 3.90
CA PHE A 9 -1.21 11.67 4.59
C PHE A 9 -1.44 10.18 4.78
N GLY A 10 -2.10 9.81 5.86
CA GLY A 10 -2.47 8.42 6.05
C GLY A 10 -3.25 8.21 7.32
N GLY A 11 -3.79 7.02 7.45
CA GLY A 11 -4.43 6.60 8.68
C GLY A 11 -3.42 5.97 9.64
N ALA A 12 -3.93 5.48 10.76
CA ALA A 12 -3.07 4.99 11.83
C ALA A 12 -2.28 3.74 11.46
N PHE A 13 -2.74 2.99 10.46
CA PHE A 13 -2.07 1.75 10.06
C PHE A 13 -1.35 1.86 8.72
N SER A 14 -1.13 3.06 8.26
CA SER A 14 -0.67 3.30 6.88
C SER A 14 0.77 2.84 6.68
N ASN A 15 0.97 1.87 5.79
CA ASN A 15 2.31 1.49 5.37
C ASN A 15 3.01 2.64 4.67
N HIS A 16 2.25 3.45 3.96
CA HIS A 16 2.82 4.60 3.26
C HIS A 16 3.42 5.61 4.23
N ILE A 17 2.75 5.84 5.37
CA ILE A 17 3.30 6.73 6.39
C ILE A 17 4.64 6.18 6.90
N ALA A 18 4.68 4.89 7.23
CA ALA A 18 5.92 4.30 7.72
C ALA A 18 7.03 4.34 6.67
N ALA A 19 6.68 4.04 5.43
CA ALA A 19 7.68 4.03 4.36
C ALA A 19 8.20 5.43 4.08
N THR A 20 7.32 6.43 4.11
CA THR A 20 7.75 7.82 3.89
C THR A 20 8.69 8.28 5.00
N ALA A 21 8.35 7.94 6.25
CA ALA A 21 9.22 8.32 7.38
C ALA A 21 10.60 7.70 7.22
N TYR A 22 10.65 6.42 6.87
CA TYR A 22 11.95 5.77 6.71
C TYR A 22 12.73 6.35 5.54
N ALA A 23 12.07 6.55 4.40
CA ALA A 23 12.76 7.08 3.24
C ALA A 23 13.30 8.49 3.50
N ALA A 24 12.50 9.32 4.17
CA ALA A 24 12.98 10.65 4.52
C ALA A 24 14.22 10.57 5.42
N HIS A 25 14.15 9.72 6.43
CA HIS A 25 15.29 9.52 7.30
C HIS A 25 16.53 9.07 6.53
N TYR A 26 16.34 8.09 5.64
CA TYR A 26 17.46 7.53 4.89
C TYR A 26 18.11 8.56 3.97
N PHE A 27 17.30 9.41 3.34
CA PHE A 27 17.81 10.39 2.39
C PHE A 27 18.07 11.77 2.99
N GLY A 28 17.87 11.93 4.28
CA GLY A 28 18.20 13.18 4.95
C GLY A 28 17.15 14.28 4.82
N PHE A 29 15.89 13.91 4.60
CA PHE A 29 14.81 14.86 4.58
C PHE A 29 14.07 14.87 5.92
N ASN A 30 13.48 16.01 6.26
CA ASN A 30 12.46 16.03 7.30
C ASN A 30 11.16 15.45 6.77
N SER A 31 10.30 14.96 7.66
CA SER A 31 9.01 14.42 7.22
C SER A 31 7.90 14.82 8.18
N ILE A 32 6.71 15.00 7.61
CA ILE A 32 5.50 15.31 8.38
C ILE A 32 4.39 14.40 7.87
N GLY A 33 3.75 13.70 8.79
CA GLY A 33 2.60 12.86 8.48
C GLY A 33 1.33 13.48 9.00
N ILE A 34 0.40 13.77 8.10
CA ILE A 34 -0.93 14.27 8.47
C ILE A 34 -1.81 13.04 8.67
N ILE A 35 -2.22 12.80 9.90
CA ILE A 35 -2.83 11.54 10.30
C ILE A 35 -4.32 11.75 10.53
N ARG A 36 -5.13 10.86 9.94
CA ARG A 36 -6.58 10.90 10.09
C ARG A 36 -6.96 10.48 11.50
N GLY A 37 -7.66 11.35 12.21
CA GLY A 37 -8.18 11.04 13.54
C GLY A 37 -7.55 11.89 14.62
N GLU A 38 -8.18 13.06 14.91
CA GLU A 38 -7.60 13.95 15.90
C GLU A 38 -7.61 13.35 17.30
N GLU A 39 -8.50 12.38 17.54
CA GLU A 39 -8.54 11.71 18.85
C GLU A 39 -7.26 10.94 19.15
N LEU A 40 -6.51 10.58 18.12
CA LEU A 40 -5.27 9.83 18.32
C LEU A 40 -4.16 10.67 18.91
N ALA A 41 -4.30 12.00 18.87
CA ALA A 41 -3.25 12.88 19.38
C ALA A 41 -3.03 12.70 20.88
N ASP A 42 -4.07 12.30 21.62
CA ASP A 42 -4.00 12.15 23.07
C ASP A 42 -3.82 10.71 23.51
N GLN A 43 -3.51 9.80 22.60
CA GLN A 43 -3.34 8.40 22.89
C GLN A 43 -1.91 7.96 22.65
N CYS A 44 -1.53 6.84 23.23
CA CYS A 44 -0.25 6.23 22.91
C CYS A 44 -0.22 5.84 21.44
N LEU A 45 0.91 6.08 20.80
CA LEU A 45 1.05 5.73 19.39
C LEU A 45 1.01 4.22 19.22
N ASN A 46 0.32 3.75 18.19
CA ASN A 46 0.40 2.34 17.83
C ASN A 46 1.77 2.06 17.22
N HIS A 47 2.01 0.80 16.90
CA HIS A 47 3.33 0.41 16.42
C HIS A 47 3.72 1.13 15.13
N THR A 48 2.78 1.27 14.20
CA THR A 48 3.07 1.95 12.92
C THR A 48 3.48 3.39 13.13
N LEU A 49 2.70 4.13 13.90
CA LEU A 49 2.98 5.55 14.12
C LEU A 49 4.20 5.74 15.00
N ALA A 50 4.41 4.85 15.97
CA ALA A 50 5.61 4.92 16.79
C ALA A 50 6.86 4.70 15.94
N THR A 51 6.83 3.75 15.02
CA THR A 51 7.94 3.54 14.11
C THR A 51 8.21 4.77 13.26
N ALA A 52 7.16 5.38 12.72
CA ALA A 52 7.34 6.59 11.92
C ALA A 52 7.98 7.71 12.76
N SER A 53 7.50 7.88 14.00
CA SER A 53 8.06 8.89 14.89
C SER A 53 9.53 8.62 15.20
N GLN A 54 9.88 7.35 15.39
CA GLN A 54 11.28 6.99 15.67
C GLN A 54 12.20 7.37 14.51
N PHE A 55 11.70 7.35 13.28
CA PHE A 55 12.49 7.77 12.13
C PHE A 55 12.43 9.28 11.91
N GLY A 56 11.86 10.00 12.85
CA GLY A 56 11.90 11.45 12.82
C GLY A 56 10.69 12.13 12.21
N MET A 57 9.64 11.38 11.88
CA MET A 57 8.46 12.00 11.31
C MET A 57 7.68 12.76 12.37
N GLN A 58 7.36 14.01 12.07
CA GLN A 58 6.45 14.80 12.88
C GLN A 58 5.02 14.40 12.53
N LEU A 59 4.24 14.02 13.53
CA LEU A 59 2.86 13.58 13.30
C LEU A 59 1.89 14.70 13.65
N GLU A 60 0.98 15.02 12.74
CA GLU A 60 -0.10 15.96 12.98
C GLU A 60 -1.43 15.25 12.79
N PHE A 61 -2.25 15.23 13.82
CA PHE A 61 -3.53 14.54 13.79
C PHE A 61 -4.62 15.55 13.48
N ILE A 62 -5.41 15.26 12.45
CA ILE A 62 -6.51 16.16 12.09
C ILE A 62 -7.81 15.36 12.08
N ASN A 63 -8.93 16.08 12.21
CA ASN A 63 -10.21 15.41 12.26
C ASN A 63 -10.57 14.86 10.88
N ARG A 64 -11.53 13.95 10.86
CA ARG A 64 -11.85 13.22 9.64
C ARG A 64 -12.45 14.11 8.58
N GLN A 65 -13.18 15.15 8.96
CA GLN A 65 -13.73 16.05 7.96
C GLN A 65 -12.63 16.84 7.26
N ASP A 66 -11.69 17.40 8.01
CA ASP A 66 -10.55 18.08 7.39
C ASP A 66 -9.74 17.13 6.54
N TYR A 67 -9.58 15.90 7.00
CA TYR A 67 -8.83 14.91 6.24
C TYR A 67 -9.48 14.63 4.88
N ARG A 68 -10.81 14.58 4.84
CA ARG A 68 -11.51 14.38 3.57
C ARG A 68 -11.24 15.52 2.59
N ASN A 69 -10.89 16.70 3.10
CA ASN A 69 -10.63 17.87 2.26
C ASN A 69 -9.16 18.02 1.88
N LYS A 70 -8.34 17.04 2.14
CA LYS A 70 -6.87 17.17 2.01
C LYS A 70 -6.42 17.43 0.57
N GLU A 71 -7.25 17.14 -0.41
CA GLU A 71 -6.87 17.39 -1.80
C GLU A 71 -7.50 18.67 -2.34
N GLN A 72 -8.26 19.38 -1.52
CA GLN A 72 -8.84 20.66 -1.95
C GLN A 72 -7.75 21.71 -2.09
N PRO A 73 -7.85 22.58 -3.11
CA PRO A 73 -6.80 23.58 -3.32
C PRO A 73 -6.56 24.48 -2.11
N ASP A 74 -7.60 24.85 -1.38
CA ASP A 74 -7.43 25.71 -0.21
C ASP A 74 -6.62 25.02 0.87
N PHE A 75 -6.91 23.74 1.12
CA PHE A 75 -6.19 22.98 2.12
C PHE A 75 -4.72 22.84 1.74
N LEU A 76 -4.48 22.49 0.50
CA LEU A 76 -3.10 22.31 0.02
C LEU A 76 -2.34 23.62 0.02
N ALA A 77 -3.00 24.72 -0.33
CA ALA A 77 -2.32 26.03 -0.31
C ALA A 77 -1.94 26.43 1.09
N GLU A 78 -2.81 26.21 2.07
CA GLU A 78 -2.50 26.52 3.45
C GLU A 78 -1.34 25.67 3.96
N LEU A 79 -1.36 24.38 3.63
CA LEU A 79 -0.31 23.47 4.05
C LEU A 79 1.03 23.90 3.44
N GLN A 80 1.03 24.23 2.16
CA GLN A 80 2.25 24.68 1.50
C GLN A 80 2.74 25.99 2.09
N SER A 81 1.81 26.86 2.49
CA SER A 81 2.19 28.14 3.13
C SER A 81 2.87 27.90 4.47
N ARG A 82 2.38 26.94 5.24
CA ARG A 82 3.01 26.60 6.52
C ARG A 82 4.40 25.99 6.32
N PHE A 83 4.61 25.30 5.22
CA PHE A 83 5.86 24.58 4.97
C PHE A 83 6.32 24.87 3.54
N PRO A 84 6.91 26.06 3.31
CA PRO A 84 7.18 26.47 1.92
C PRO A 84 8.19 25.60 1.19
N ASN A 85 9.06 24.90 1.92
CA ASN A 85 10.08 24.07 1.29
C ASN A 85 9.68 22.59 1.27
N ALA A 86 8.40 22.30 1.43
CA ALA A 86 7.94 20.93 1.48
C ALA A 86 7.44 20.46 0.13
N TYR A 87 7.65 19.17 -0.12
CA TYR A 87 7.03 18.47 -1.24
C TYR A 87 5.88 17.64 -0.68
N ILE A 88 4.69 17.84 -1.21
CA ILE A 88 3.49 17.17 -0.71
C ILE A 88 3.23 15.93 -1.55
N ILE A 89 3.21 14.78 -0.88
CA ILE A 89 2.98 13.48 -1.50
C ILE A 89 1.53 13.08 -1.20
N PRO A 90 0.75 12.65 -2.20
CA PRO A 90 -0.64 12.33 -1.93
C PRO A 90 -0.79 11.10 -1.05
N GLU A 91 -1.99 10.93 -0.50
CA GLU A 91 -2.30 9.76 0.32
C GLU A 91 -1.98 8.49 -0.45
N GLY A 92 -1.33 7.53 0.22
CA GLY A 92 -0.95 6.28 -0.43
C GLY A 92 0.19 6.40 -1.41
N GLY A 93 0.62 7.61 -1.71
CA GLY A 93 1.79 7.84 -2.54
C GLY A 93 1.60 7.71 -4.03
N THR A 94 0.38 7.48 -4.51
CA THR A 94 0.18 7.21 -5.94
C THR A 94 0.24 8.51 -6.74
N ASN A 95 1.25 8.62 -7.58
CA ASN A 95 1.37 9.68 -8.57
C ASN A 95 2.28 9.14 -9.68
N SER A 96 2.55 9.96 -10.67
CA SER A 96 3.33 9.50 -11.82
C SER A 96 4.75 9.11 -11.42
N LEU A 97 5.35 9.82 -10.47
CA LEU A 97 6.70 9.47 -10.02
C LEU A 97 6.71 8.14 -9.28
N ALA A 98 5.70 7.89 -8.46
CA ALA A 98 5.62 6.62 -7.74
C ALA A 98 5.43 5.46 -8.72
N ILE A 99 4.57 5.64 -9.73
CA ILE A 99 4.37 4.61 -10.74
C ILE A 99 5.68 4.33 -11.46
N GLN A 100 6.41 5.38 -11.80
CA GLN A 100 7.70 5.20 -12.46
C GLN A 100 8.67 4.40 -11.59
N GLY A 101 8.69 4.68 -10.28
CA GLY A 101 9.52 3.90 -9.36
C GLY A 101 9.09 2.46 -9.28
N CYS A 102 7.79 2.20 -9.25
CA CYS A 102 7.30 0.83 -9.15
C CYS A 102 7.50 0.02 -10.44
N LYS A 103 7.80 0.68 -11.55
CA LYS A 103 8.17 -0.06 -12.77
C LYS A 103 9.48 -0.81 -12.60
N GLU A 104 10.25 -0.47 -11.60
CA GLU A 104 11.54 -1.12 -11.36
C GLU A 104 11.44 -2.38 -10.50
N ILE A 105 10.24 -2.70 -9.99
CA ILE A 105 10.09 -3.88 -9.13
C ILE A 105 10.39 -5.17 -9.88
N LEU A 106 9.88 -5.30 -11.10
CA LEU A 106 10.09 -6.52 -11.89
C LEU A 106 11.41 -6.44 -12.63
N SER A 107 12.23 -7.49 -12.46
CA SER A 107 13.41 -7.66 -13.29
C SER A 107 13.02 -8.22 -14.65
N GLU A 108 13.98 -8.20 -15.58
CA GLU A 108 13.74 -8.84 -16.87
C GLU A 108 13.48 -10.32 -16.72
N GLN A 109 14.17 -10.98 -15.78
CA GLN A 109 13.91 -12.39 -15.53
C GLN A 109 12.50 -12.61 -14.99
N ASP A 110 12.01 -11.73 -14.14
CA ASP A 110 10.63 -11.84 -13.65
C ASP A 110 9.64 -11.76 -14.79
N ARG A 111 9.89 -10.86 -15.74
CA ARG A 111 8.99 -10.70 -16.88
C ARG A 111 9.00 -11.91 -17.79
N GLN A 112 10.11 -12.62 -17.84
CA GLN A 112 10.21 -13.81 -18.69
C GLN A 112 9.73 -15.08 -18.00
N ASN A 113 9.85 -15.17 -16.68
CA ASN A 113 9.70 -16.44 -15.99
C ASN A 113 8.34 -16.66 -15.35
N TYR A 114 7.52 -15.62 -15.18
CA TYR A 114 6.25 -15.77 -14.46
C TYR A 114 5.09 -15.40 -15.34
N ASP A 115 4.00 -16.16 -15.19
CA ASP A 115 2.79 -15.96 -15.98
C ASP A 115 1.84 -14.98 -15.34
N VAL A 116 1.81 -14.97 -14.00
CA VAL A 116 0.91 -14.13 -13.21
C VAL A 116 1.74 -13.45 -12.14
N ILE A 117 1.53 -12.16 -12.00
CA ILE A 117 2.19 -11.37 -10.97
C ILE A 117 1.11 -10.81 -10.04
N CYS A 118 1.26 -11.05 -8.74
CA CYS A 118 0.24 -10.66 -7.77
C CYS A 118 0.79 -9.63 -6.80
N CYS A 119 -0.03 -8.66 -6.44
CA CYS A 119 0.33 -7.69 -5.41
C CYS A 119 -0.91 -7.32 -4.61
N ALA A 120 -0.69 -6.78 -3.42
CA ALA A 120 -1.76 -6.19 -2.63
C ALA A 120 -1.98 -4.75 -3.13
N VAL A 121 -3.23 -4.27 -3.05
CA VAL A 121 -3.57 -2.96 -3.59
C VAL A 121 -4.26 -2.12 -2.52
N GLY A 122 -3.71 -0.94 -2.29
CA GLY A 122 -4.36 0.08 -1.47
C GLY A 122 -4.84 1.26 -2.31
N THR A 123 -3.93 1.91 -3.03
CA THR A 123 -4.29 3.07 -3.86
C THR A 123 -4.01 2.88 -5.34
N GLY A 124 -3.29 1.82 -5.70
CA GLY A 124 -3.11 1.50 -7.11
C GLY A 124 -1.77 1.85 -7.72
N GLY A 125 -0.88 2.49 -6.94
CA GLY A 125 0.41 2.88 -7.52
C GLY A 125 1.30 1.70 -7.83
N THR A 126 1.42 0.76 -6.88
CA THR A 126 2.27 -0.40 -7.08
C THR A 126 1.79 -1.24 -8.24
N ILE A 127 0.49 -1.57 -8.27
CA ILE A 127 -0.01 -2.41 -9.34
C ILE A 127 0.15 -1.73 -10.69
N THR A 128 -0.04 -0.41 -10.76
CA THR A 128 0.12 0.28 -12.04
C THR A 128 1.55 0.18 -12.52
N GLY A 129 2.53 0.32 -11.64
CA GLY A 129 3.92 0.13 -12.04
C GLY A 129 4.20 -1.27 -12.55
N LEU A 130 3.64 -2.28 -11.87
CA LEU A 130 3.80 -3.66 -12.33
C LEU A 130 3.15 -3.87 -13.70
N ILE A 131 1.95 -3.32 -13.89
CA ILE A 131 1.27 -3.44 -15.18
C ILE A 131 2.10 -2.81 -16.28
N GLU A 132 2.55 -1.57 -16.05
CA GLU A 132 3.27 -0.84 -17.09
C GLU A 132 4.57 -1.52 -17.48
N SER A 133 5.23 -2.19 -16.56
CA SER A 133 6.51 -2.85 -16.83
C SER A 133 6.37 -4.31 -17.26
N SER A 134 5.18 -4.89 -17.19
CA SER A 134 5.00 -6.30 -17.52
C SER A 134 5.04 -6.54 -19.03
N HIS A 135 5.32 -7.80 -19.41
CA HIS A 135 5.11 -8.22 -20.79
C HIS A 135 3.63 -8.41 -21.07
N PHE A 136 3.28 -8.29 -22.35
CA PHE A 136 1.87 -8.37 -22.74
C PHE A 136 1.25 -9.73 -22.44
N ASN A 137 2.06 -10.77 -22.33
CA ASN A 137 1.54 -12.11 -22.07
C ASN A 137 1.49 -12.45 -20.59
N GLN A 138 1.83 -11.52 -19.72
CA GLN A 138 1.68 -11.69 -18.28
C GLN A 138 0.36 -11.10 -17.82
N ASN A 139 -0.22 -11.68 -16.77
CA ASN A 139 -1.43 -11.15 -16.13
C ASN A 139 -1.08 -10.63 -14.75
N ILE A 140 -1.55 -9.45 -14.43
CA ILE A 140 -1.26 -8.81 -13.17
C ILE A 140 -2.54 -8.83 -12.33
N LEU A 141 -2.48 -9.44 -11.16
CA LEU A 141 -3.62 -9.50 -10.26
C LEU A 141 -3.35 -8.68 -9.02
N GLY A 142 -4.24 -7.75 -8.74
CA GLY A 142 -4.19 -6.98 -7.51
C GLY A 142 -5.24 -7.46 -6.53
N PHE A 143 -4.85 -7.65 -5.28
CA PHE A 143 -5.77 -8.08 -4.24
C PHE A 143 -6.08 -6.88 -3.37
N SER A 144 -7.31 -6.40 -3.45
CA SER A 144 -7.70 -5.16 -2.79
C SER A 144 -7.79 -5.34 -1.28
N ALA A 145 -7.22 -4.40 -0.56
CA ALA A 145 -7.41 -4.31 0.88
C ALA A 145 -8.69 -3.57 1.24
N LEU A 146 -9.35 -2.99 0.25
CA LEU A 146 -10.52 -2.13 0.44
C LEU A 146 -11.75 -2.79 -0.16
N LYS A 147 -12.89 -2.49 0.43
CA LYS A 147 -14.16 -2.97 -0.10
C LYS A 147 -14.62 -2.04 -1.22
N GLY A 148 -15.17 -2.65 -2.28
CA GLY A 148 -15.73 -1.89 -3.38
C GLY A 148 -14.90 -2.06 -4.64
N ASP A 149 -15.43 -1.54 -5.74
CA ASP A 149 -14.82 -1.72 -7.06
C ASP A 149 -14.16 -0.46 -7.60
N PHE A 150 -14.00 0.56 -6.76
CA PHE A 150 -13.48 1.84 -7.25
C PHE A 150 -12.02 1.76 -7.67
N LEU A 151 -11.26 0.80 -7.13
CA LEU A 151 -9.86 0.67 -7.51
C LEU A 151 -9.70 0.27 -8.97
N THR A 152 -10.61 -0.55 -9.50
CA THR A 152 -10.56 -0.88 -10.91
C THR A 152 -10.71 0.38 -11.77
N SER A 153 -11.64 1.26 -11.41
CA SER A 153 -11.77 2.52 -12.13
C SER A 153 -10.51 3.37 -11.99
N ASP A 154 -9.96 3.46 -10.78
CA ASP A 154 -8.77 4.27 -10.56
C ASP A 154 -7.60 3.80 -11.42
N VAL A 155 -7.35 2.49 -11.43
CA VAL A 155 -6.21 1.97 -12.21
C VAL A 155 -6.48 2.10 -13.70
N THR A 156 -7.72 1.96 -14.14
CA THR A 156 -8.05 2.16 -15.55
C THR A 156 -7.62 3.54 -16.03
N HIS A 157 -7.73 4.55 -15.18
CA HIS A 157 -7.30 5.89 -15.53
C HIS A 157 -5.78 6.08 -15.52
N LEU A 158 -5.05 5.13 -14.91
CA LEU A 158 -3.60 5.27 -14.77
C LEU A 158 -2.81 4.51 -15.83
N THR A 159 -3.43 3.55 -16.51
CA THR A 159 -2.74 2.75 -17.53
C THR A 159 -3.68 2.42 -18.66
N ALA A 160 -3.14 2.37 -19.88
CA ALA A 160 -3.90 1.93 -21.05
C ALA A 160 -3.86 0.43 -21.24
N LYS A 161 -2.98 -0.27 -20.53
CA LYS A 161 -2.85 -1.72 -20.69
C LYS A 161 -4.05 -2.45 -20.07
N LYS A 162 -4.33 -3.65 -20.57
CA LYS A 162 -5.51 -4.39 -20.16
C LYS A 162 -5.19 -5.74 -19.52
N ASN A 163 -3.95 -6.09 -19.35
CA ASN A 163 -3.56 -7.41 -18.84
C ASN A 163 -3.53 -7.44 -17.32
N TRP A 164 -4.61 -6.98 -16.70
CA TRP A 164 -4.67 -6.91 -15.24
C TRP A 164 -6.10 -7.02 -14.75
N LYS A 165 -6.23 -7.35 -13.47
CA LYS A 165 -7.52 -7.40 -12.81
C LYS A 165 -7.31 -7.12 -11.32
N ILE A 166 -8.29 -6.45 -10.69
CA ILE A 166 -8.30 -6.26 -9.25
C ILE A 166 -9.38 -7.13 -8.66
N ILE A 167 -9.00 -7.92 -7.65
CA ILE A 167 -9.87 -8.87 -6.99
C ILE A 167 -10.16 -8.33 -5.59
N ASP A 168 -11.44 -8.12 -5.28
CA ASP A 168 -11.82 -7.56 -3.99
C ASP A 168 -12.58 -8.54 -3.10
N GLU A 169 -12.65 -9.81 -3.49
CA GLU A 169 -13.38 -10.81 -2.72
C GLU A 169 -12.66 -11.21 -1.44
N TYR A 170 -11.43 -10.81 -1.25
CA TYR A 170 -10.63 -11.24 -0.10
C TYR A 170 -10.30 -10.10 0.85
N CYS A 171 -11.02 -8.98 0.77
CA CYS A 171 -10.73 -7.83 1.61
C CYS A 171 -11.28 -7.98 3.04
N CYS A 172 -12.01 -9.03 3.33
CA CYS A 172 -12.53 -9.32 4.67
C CYS A 172 -13.41 -8.20 5.21
N GLY A 173 -14.18 -7.57 4.33
CA GLY A 173 -15.09 -6.51 4.73
C GLY A 173 -14.54 -5.11 4.63
N GLY A 174 -13.25 -4.96 4.33
CA GLY A 174 -12.71 -3.64 4.11
C GLY A 174 -11.37 -3.39 4.78
N TYR A 175 -10.93 -2.16 4.71
CA TYR A 175 -9.60 -1.77 5.16
C TYR A 175 -9.42 -2.10 6.65
N ALA A 176 -8.31 -2.76 6.94
CA ALA A 176 -7.91 -3.15 8.29
C ALA A 176 -8.89 -4.09 8.98
N LYS A 177 -9.91 -4.58 8.28
CA LYS A 177 -10.82 -5.59 8.85
C LYS A 177 -10.25 -6.97 8.60
N THR A 178 -10.51 -7.87 9.55
CA THR A 178 -9.98 -9.22 9.50
C THR A 178 -11.09 -10.22 9.70
N SER A 179 -10.74 -11.48 9.56
CA SER A 179 -11.63 -12.60 9.88
C SER A 179 -10.81 -13.68 10.57
N ALA A 180 -11.51 -14.57 11.27
CA ALA A 180 -10.83 -15.71 11.89
C ALA A 180 -10.11 -16.53 10.82
N GLN A 181 -10.74 -16.71 9.67
CA GLN A 181 -10.11 -17.48 8.58
C GLN A 181 -8.82 -16.83 8.11
N LEU A 182 -8.81 -15.51 7.98
CA LEU A 182 -7.60 -14.83 7.54
C LEU A 182 -6.47 -15.00 8.56
N ILE A 183 -6.78 -14.83 9.84
CA ILE A 183 -5.75 -14.95 10.88
C ILE A 183 -5.21 -16.38 10.93
N GLU A 184 -6.08 -17.38 10.83
CA GLU A 184 -5.62 -18.77 10.79
C GLU A 184 -4.73 -19.03 9.59
N PHE A 185 -5.09 -18.46 8.43
CA PHE A 185 -4.27 -18.63 7.25
C PHE A 185 -2.89 -18.01 7.44
N ILE A 186 -2.84 -16.81 8.00
CA ILE A 186 -1.54 -16.13 8.20
C ILE A 186 -0.67 -16.97 9.12
N GLN A 187 -1.24 -17.52 10.20
CA GLN A 187 -0.47 -18.34 11.12
C GLN A 187 0.01 -19.63 10.44
N PHE A 188 -0.87 -20.26 9.66
CA PHE A 188 -0.48 -21.45 8.91
C PHE A 188 0.65 -21.14 7.92
N PHE A 189 0.52 -20.05 7.18
CA PHE A 189 1.50 -19.71 6.16
C PHE A 189 2.87 -19.45 6.78
N GLU A 190 2.88 -18.69 7.88
CA GLU A 190 4.15 -18.40 8.54
C GLU A 190 4.81 -19.66 9.08
N LYS A 191 4.02 -20.55 9.66
CA LYS A 191 4.57 -21.79 10.19
C LYS A 191 5.13 -22.66 9.07
N GLN A 192 4.40 -22.73 7.96
CA GLN A 192 4.77 -23.62 6.87
C GLN A 192 5.95 -23.10 6.07
N TYR A 193 6.00 -21.79 5.81
CA TYR A 193 6.94 -21.23 4.85
C TYR A 193 7.97 -20.29 5.46
N GLN A 194 7.86 -19.99 6.73
CA GLN A 194 8.79 -19.11 7.44
C GLN A 194 8.84 -17.70 6.84
N ILE A 195 7.70 -17.25 6.34
CA ILE A 195 7.54 -15.91 5.77
C ILE A 195 6.44 -15.21 6.54
N PRO A 196 6.74 -14.14 7.28
CA PRO A 196 5.69 -13.43 8.01
C PRO A 196 4.82 -12.58 7.09
N LEU A 197 3.54 -12.56 7.37
CA LEU A 197 2.56 -11.74 6.66
C LEU A 197 1.86 -10.83 7.66
N GLU A 198 1.20 -9.80 7.15
CA GLU A 198 0.41 -8.93 8.00
C GLU A 198 -1.04 -8.92 7.50
N PRO A 199 -2.00 -8.61 8.36
CA PRO A 199 -3.40 -8.86 8.01
C PRO A 199 -4.09 -7.79 7.18
N ILE A 200 -3.43 -6.65 6.91
CA ILE A 200 -4.09 -5.59 6.14
C ILE A 200 -3.90 -5.81 4.63
N TYR A 201 -2.71 -6.16 4.21
CA TYR A 201 -2.36 -6.22 2.78
C TYR A 201 -1.84 -7.59 2.36
N THR A 202 -0.66 -7.97 2.83
CA THR A 202 0.00 -9.16 2.29
C THR A 202 -0.70 -10.44 2.70
N GLY A 203 -1.27 -10.47 3.88
CA GLY A 203 -2.03 -11.65 4.31
C GLY A 203 -3.24 -11.88 3.44
N LYS A 204 -3.97 -10.80 3.11
CA LYS A 204 -5.15 -10.93 2.25
C LYS A 204 -4.75 -11.39 0.85
N MET A 205 -3.64 -10.87 0.35
CA MET A 205 -3.16 -11.28 -0.97
C MET A 205 -2.85 -12.77 -1.00
N LEU A 206 -2.04 -13.26 -0.06
CA LEU A 206 -1.67 -14.67 -0.07
C LEU A 206 -2.87 -15.56 0.22
N PHE A 207 -3.77 -15.13 1.11
CA PHE A 207 -5.00 -15.86 1.34
C PHE A 207 -5.80 -16.00 0.05
N GLY A 208 -5.93 -14.90 -0.70
CA GLY A 208 -6.65 -14.94 -1.97
C GLY A 208 -5.97 -15.83 -3.00
N ILE A 209 -4.65 -15.74 -3.11
CA ILE A 209 -3.93 -16.58 -4.07
C ILE A 209 -4.16 -18.06 -3.76
N PHE A 210 -4.03 -18.46 -2.50
CA PHE A 210 -4.20 -19.86 -2.13
C PHE A 210 -5.63 -20.33 -2.37
N ASP A 211 -6.61 -19.49 -2.07
CA ASP A 211 -8.00 -19.85 -2.33
C ASP A 211 -8.26 -20.00 -3.82
N LEU A 212 -7.72 -19.11 -4.64
CA LEU A 212 -7.90 -19.19 -6.08
C LEU A 212 -7.21 -20.42 -6.66
N ILE A 213 -6.05 -20.78 -6.12
CA ILE A 213 -5.38 -22.01 -6.57
C ILE A 213 -6.28 -23.22 -6.26
N GLU A 214 -6.83 -23.26 -5.05
CA GLU A 214 -7.68 -24.38 -4.68
C GLU A 214 -8.93 -24.47 -5.54
N LYS A 215 -9.44 -23.33 -5.99
CA LYS A 215 -10.61 -23.27 -6.85
C LYS A 215 -10.30 -23.48 -8.34
N ALA A 216 -9.05 -23.79 -8.66
CA ALA A 216 -8.61 -24.01 -10.04
C ALA A 216 -8.80 -22.77 -10.92
N TYR A 217 -8.63 -21.60 -10.34
CA TYR A 217 -8.71 -20.35 -11.10
C TYR A 217 -7.60 -20.25 -12.14
N PHE A 218 -6.42 -20.78 -11.83
CA PHE A 218 -5.28 -20.73 -12.74
C PHE A 218 -5.14 -22.02 -13.50
N PRO A 219 -4.77 -21.97 -14.77
CA PRO A 219 -4.45 -23.21 -15.51
C PRO A 219 -3.32 -23.98 -14.83
N PRO A 220 -3.25 -25.30 -15.05
CA PRO A 220 -2.15 -26.06 -14.48
C PRO A 220 -0.80 -25.53 -14.93
N HIS A 221 0.18 -25.62 -14.03
CA HIS A 221 1.57 -25.21 -14.28
C HIS A 221 1.74 -23.70 -14.43
N THR A 222 0.75 -22.90 -14.03
CA THR A 222 0.90 -21.46 -13.99
C THR A 222 1.99 -21.09 -13.00
N ARG A 223 2.91 -20.22 -13.42
CA ARG A 223 3.97 -19.73 -12.55
C ARG A 223 3.55 -18.37 -11.99
N ILE A 224 3.44 -18.30 -10.68
CA ILE A 224 2.91 -17.12 -9.99
C ILE A 224 4.01 -16.46 -9.18
N LEU A 225 4.19 -15.16 -9.35
CA LEU A 225 5.09 -14.37 -8.53
C LEU A 225 4.24 -13.47 -7.64
N ALA A 226 4.34 -13.66 -6.33
CA ALA A 226 3.64 -12.81 -5.37
C ALA A 226 4.61 -11.81 -4.80
N ILE A 227 4.29 -10.53 -4.93
CA ILE A 227 5.16 -9.45 -4.45
C ILE A 227 4.85 -9.21 -2.98
N HIS A 228 5.80 -9.51 -2.11
CA HIS A 228 5.68 -9.22 -0.68
C HIS A 228 6.24 -7.84 -0.43
N SER A 229 5.37 -6.87 -0.25
CA SER A 229 5.77 -5.47 -0.19
C SER A 229 6.10 -4.99 1.22
N GLY A 230 6.19 -5.89 2.19
CA GLY A 230 6.56 -5.51 3.55
C GLY A 230 5.36 -5.14 4.39
N GLY A 231 5.46 -4.03 5.11
CA GLY A 231 4.36 -3.57 5.93
C GLY A 231 4.20 -4.34 7.23
N LEU A 232 5.24 -5.05 7.67
CA LEU A 232 5.12 -5.93 8.83
C LEU A 232 4.92 -5.17 10.13
N GLN A 233 5.14 -3.86 10.13
CA GLN A 233 4.87 -3.07 11.33
C GLN A 233 3.37 -3.10 11.71
N GLY A 234 2.51 -3.47 10.78
CA GLY A 234 1.08 -3.58 11.06
C GLY A 234 0.65 -4.85 11.79
N ARG A 235 1.55 -5.83 11.91
CA ARG A 235 1.19 -7.12 12.51
C ARG A 235 0.82 -6.98 13.98
N GLN A 236 1.59 -6.19 14.70
CA GLN A 236 1.44 -6.09 16.15
C GLN A 236 0.14 -5.43 16.57
N ASN A 237 -0.52 -4.77 15.65
CA ASN A 237 -1.76 -4.10 15.95
C ASN A 237 -2.98 -5.01 15.81
N LEU A 238 -2.84 -6.13 15.10
CA LEU A 238 -4.00 -6.92 14.71
C LEU A 238 -3.87 -8.43 14.98
N LEU A 239 -2.65 -8.94 15.24
CA LEU A 239 -2.42 -10.37 15.52
C LEU A 239 -2.22 -10.65 17.01
#